data_c0d22d93c7fb921e2675e0a94da1e3cb
#
_entry.id   c0d22d93c7fb921e2675e0a94da1e3cb
#
_cell.length_a   1.000
_cell.length_b   1.000
_cell.length_c   1.000
_cell.angle_alpha   90.00
_cell.angle_beta   90.00
_cell.angle_gamma   90.00
#
_symmetry.space_group_name_H-M   'P 1'
#
loop_
_entity.id
_entity.type
_entity.pdbx_description
1 polymer ?
#
loop_
_entity_poly.entity_id
_entity_poly.type
_entity_poly.pdbx_seq_one_letter_code
_entity_poly.pdbx_strand_id
1 'polypeptide(L)'
;MSEEFDIAIVGSGPSGLSAAARAAQKGISHILLETTDHASDTIFKFQKRKFVMATPDVMPLRSDTSFAAGTREEILDKWDEEIGQQKINISYNSEVTGISGEKGNFTLEVKGGRTIKANHIVLSIGMQGNLRKLDVEGDDWEFVQYQLDDPEEYEDETIIVVGAGDAAIENAVALAAQNRVALVNRKGEFARIKAGNLTLITEAIDSGLLECYYNATTARVSPGKIILKTPDGETTVPCDRIIARLGAMAPRRFVESCGITFTSDEPSALPELSERYESSVPGLYVVGALAGYPLIKLAMNQGYEVVETISGNEIPPADEPLLEEKFAALPGRKVNDLLREIQENVPLLSHMSALQFREFMIDSVIHLKQAGDVIFERNEYTNSVFSIVEGRVNVQINPEDENEVVELKQGSFFGEMGLIAGRRRTATVVAKRECFLVETPRRAMLKLISSVPGAKKVLDTAAIYRQIQTHLTP
;
A
#
# COMPACT_ATOMS: atom_id res chain seq x y z
N MET A 1 -4.57 0.72 40.53
CA MET A 1 -3.47 1.70 40.38
C MET A 1 -3.26 1.84 38.88
N SER A 2 -3.22 3.06 38.35
CA SER A 2 -2.87 3.31 36.95
C SER A 2 -1.37 3.04 36.76
N GLU A 3 -1.03 2.22 35.78
CA GLU A 3 0.37 2.02 35.36
C GLU A 3 0.78 3.21 34.48
N GLU A 4 2.00 3.67 34.64
CA GLU A 4 2.51 4.88 33.94
C GLU A 4 3.80 4.53 33.19
N PHE A 5 3.88 4.98 31.93
CA PHE A 5 4.96 4.72 31.02
C PHE A 5 5.36 5.99 30.23
N ASP A 6 6.59 6.02 29.76
CA ASP A 6 7.01 7.09 28.82
C ASP A 6 6.36 6.92 27.46
N ILE A 7 6.24 5.67 26.99
CA ILE A 7 5.66 5.35 25.68
C ILE A 7 4.66 4.19 25.82
N ALA A 8 3.42 4.40 25.39
CA ALA A 8 2.47 3.34 25.15
C ALA A 8 2.39 3.06 23.64
N ILE A 9 2.59 1.80 23.25
CA ILE A 9 2.56 1.33 21.87
C ILE A 9 1.32 0.47 21.72
N VAL A 10 0.47 0.75 20.73
CA VAL A 10 -0.79 0.03 20.52
C VAL A 10 -0.71 -0.77 19.22
N GLY A 11 -0.74 -2.10 19.36
CA GLY A 11 -0.61 -3.08 18.28
C GLY A 11 0.82 -3.60 18.10
N SER A 12 0.99 -4.91 18.11
CA SER A 12 2.26 -5.63 18.03
C SER A 12 2.63 -6.07 16.59
N GLY A 13 2.10 -5.39 15.58
CA GLY A 13 2.57 -5.58 14.21
C GLY A 13 4.03 -5.16 14.04
N PRO A 14 4.61 -5.31 12.84
CA PRO A 14 6.03 -5.03 12.59
C PRO A 14 6.50 -3.67 13.09
N SER A 15 5.71 -2.61 12.91
CA SER A 15 6.05 -1.27 13.39
C SER A 15 6.02 -1.15 14.90
N GLY A 16 5.02 -1.77 15.55
CA GLY A 16 4.89 -1.74 17.01
C GLY A 16 5.98 -2.55 17.71
N LEU A 17 6.32 -3.73 17.19
CA LEU A 17 7.44 -4.53 17.68
C LEU A 17 8.76 -3.79 17.56
N SER A 18 9.03 -3.18 16.41
CA SER A 18 10.25 -2.40 16.19
C SER A 18 10.33 -1.18 17.14
N ALA A 19 9.21 -0.49 17.37
CA ALA A 19 9.14 0.61 18.32
C ALA A 19 9.41 0.13 19.77
N ALA A 20 8.78 -0.98 20.17
CA ALA A 20 8.97 -1.55 21.52
C ALA A 20 10.39 -2.06 21.73
N ALA A 21 10.98 -2.73 20.73
CA ALA A 21 12.37 -3.16 20.76
C ALA A 21 13.30 -1.96 20.93
N ARG A 22 13.10 -0.89 20.16
CA ARG A 22 13.92 0.32 20.28
C ARG A 22 13.77 1.00 21.64
N ALA A 23 12.55 1.10 22.16
CA ALA A 23 12.32 1.63 23.51
C ALA A 23 13.04 0.78 24.58
N ALA A 24 12.95 -0.56 24.48
CA ALA A 24 13.65 -1.46 25.39
C ALA A 24 15.18 -1.27 25.32
N GLN A 25 15.77 -1.22 24.12
CA GLN A 25 17.21 -1.02 23.93
C GLN A 25 17.70 0.32 24.50
N LYS A 26 16.87 1.34 24.45
CA LYS A 26 17.19 2.67 25.04
C LYS A 26 16.88 2.75 26.54
N GLY A 27 16.31 1.71 27.15
CA GLY A 27 15.89 1.73 28.55
C GLY A 27 14.73 2.68 28.82
N ILE A 28 13.92 3.03 27.82
CA ILE A 28 12.73 3.86 27.96
C ILE A 28 11.59 3.03 28.53
N SER A 29 10.90 3.56 29.55
CA SER A 29 9.72 2.92 30.14
C SER A 29 8.62 2.81 29.07
N HIS A 30 8.23 1.61 28.71
CA HIS A 30 7.27 1.37 27.64
C HIS A 30 6.33 0.23 27.95
N ILE A 31 5.18 0.21 27.28
CA ILE A 31 4.26 -0.92 27.23
C ILE A 31 3.77 -1.09 25.79
N LEU A 32 3.80 -2.34 25.30
CA LEU A 32 3.22 -2.74 24.01
C LEU A 32 1.91 -3.48 24.31
N LEU A 33 0.79 -2.95 23.82
CA LEU A 33 -0.56 -3.47 24.03
C LEU A 33 -1.01 -4.22 22.78
N GLU A 34 -1.33 -5.49 22.94
CA GLU A 34 -1.81 -6.34 21.86
C GLU A 34 -3.18 -6.94 22.19
N THR A 35 -4.08 -6.90 21.22
CA THR A 35 -5.46 -7.40 21.38
C THR A 35 -5.53 -8.92 21.47
N THR A 36 -4.64 -9.61 20.75
CA THR A 36 -4.58 -11.08 20.69
C THR A 36 -3.68 -11.67 21.78
N ASP A 37 -3.62 -12.98 21.86
CA ASP A 37 -2.76 -13.75 22.78
C ASP A 37 -1.35 -14.00 22.23
N HIS A 38 -1.07 -13.45 21.03
CA HIS A 38 0.21 -13.58 20.33
C HIS A 38 0.61 -12.26 19.68
N ALA A 39 1.88 -12.11 19.32
CA ALA A 39 2.39 -10.94 18.60
C ALA A 39 2.15 -11.08 17.09
N SER A 40 2.18 -9.92 16.39
CA SER A 40 2.17 -9.86 14.92
C SER A 40 0.98 -10.54 14.26
N ASP A 41 -0.23 -10.33 14.78
CA ASP A 41 -1.48 -10.95 14.34
C ASP A 41 -1.67 -10.90 12.80
N THR A 42 -1.26 -9.81 12.13
CA THR A 42 -1.35 -9.71 10.66
C THR A 42 -0.53 -10.80 9.95
N ILE A 43 0.70 -11.07 10.43
CA ILE A 43 1.56 -12.12 9.84
C ILE A 43 1.09 -13.50 10.31
N PHE A 44 0.67 -13.61 11.56
CA PHE A 44 0.07 -14.83 12.10
C PHE A 44 -1.14 -15.29 11.27
N LYS A 45 -1.93 -14.34 10.73
CA LYS A 45 -3.08 -14.56 9.84
C LYS A 45 -2.72 -14.78 8.36
N PHE A 46 -1.47 -14.79 7.98
CA PHE A 46 -1.10 -15.25 6.65
C PHE A 46 -1.36 -16.77 6.56
N GLN A 47 -1.62 -17.26 5.35
CA GLN A 47 -1.73 -18.70 5.16
C GLN A 47 -0.45 -19.42 5.63
N LYS A 48 -0.58 -20.59 6.19
CA LYS A 48 0.55 -21.43 6.61
C LYS A 48 1.54 -21.62 5.47
N ARG A 49 2.82 -21.66 5.78
CA ARG A 49 3.94 -21.83 4.85
C ARG A 49 4.09 -20.70 3.82
N LYS A 50 3.33 -19.61 3.96
CA LYS A 50 3.51 -18.45 3.07
C LYS A 50 4.94 -17.91 3.20
N PHE A 51 5.60 -17.78 2.06
CA PHE A 51 6.88 -17.09 1.98
C PHE A 51 6.68 -15.57 1.99
N VAL A 52 7.31 -14.90 2.94
CA VAL A 52 7.23 -13.45 3.14
C VAL A 52 8.53 -12.82 2.67
N MET A 53 8.43 -11.92 1.70
CA MET A 53 9.61 -11.26 1.13
C MET A 53 10.00 -10.03 1.95
N ALA A 54 11.30 -9.82 2.15
CA ALA A 54 11.86 -8.64 2.83
C ALA A 54 12.05 -7.46 1.86
N THR A 55 10.98 -7.08 1.15
CA THR A 55 11.01 -6.00 0.15
C THR A 55 10.75 -4.61 0.76
N PRO A 56 11.30 -3.53 0.17
CA PRO A 56 12.28 -3.49 -0.95
C PRO A 56 13.66 -3.98 -0.50
N ASP A 57 14.35 -4.74 -1.37
CA ASP A 57 15.67 -5.30 -1.03
C ASP A 57 16.71 -4.22 -0.76
N VAL A 58 16.65 -3.15 -1.55
CA VAL A 58 17.55 -1.98 -1.45
C VAL A 58 17.36 -1.16 -0.17
N MET A 59 16.19 -1.23 0.48
CA MET A 59 15.92 -0.49 1.72
C MET A 59 16.68 -1.10 2.89
N PRO A 60 17.52 -0.35 3.61
CA PRO A 60 18.14 -0.84 4.85
C PRO A 60 17.06 -1.08 5.91
N LEU A 61 17.24 -2.10 6.72
CA LEU A 61 16.43 -2.31 7.91
C LEU A 61 17.07 -1.52 9.08
N ARG A 62 16.30 -0.61 9.66
CA ARG A 62 16.58 0.07 10.92
C ARG A 62 15.60 -0.48 11.95
N SER A 63 16.03 -1.47 12.69
CA SER A 63 15.21 -2.05 13.76
C SER A 63 16.16 -2.85 14.67
N ASP A 64 15.87 -2.88 15.95
CA ASP A 64 16.53 -3.76 16.90
C ASP A 64 15.95 -5.19 16.85
N THR A 65 14.82 -5.38 16.16
CA THR A 65 14.25 -6.68 15.80
C THR A 65 14.64 -7.02 14.36
N SER A 66 15.07 -8.25 14.13
CA SER A 66 15.53 -8.72 12.82
C SER A 66 14.36 -8.98 11.86
N PHE A 67 14.60 -8.79 10.56
CA PHE A 67 13.66 -9.21 9.52
C PHE A 67 14.40 -9.61 8.25
N ALA A 68 14.25 -10.85 7.85
CA ALA A 68 14.72 -11.40 6.59
C ALA A 68 13.57 -12.09 5.86
N ALA A 69 13.73 -12.34 4.57
CA ALA A 69 12.78 -13.14 3.81
C ALA A 69 12.77 -14.58 4.36
N GLY A 70 11.61 -15.15 4.52
CA GLY A 70 11.44 -16.50 5.07
C GLY A 70 9.97 -16.90 5.07
N THR A 71 9.67 -18.08 5.60
CA THR A 71 8.30 -18.51 5.82
C THR A 71 7.65 -17.71 6.96
N ARG A 72 6.32 -17.66 6.96
CA ARG A 72 5.54 -17.08 8.06
C ARG A 72 6.01 -17.58 9.41
N GLU A 73 6.19 -18.87 9.54
CA GLU A 73 6.58 -19.57 10.77
C GLU A 73 7.96 -19.12 11.24
N GLU A 74 8.97 -19.15 10.36
CA GLU A 74 10.33 -18.73 10.69
C GLU A 74 10.38 -17.28 11.21
N ILE A 75 9.58 -16.40 10.64
CA ILE A 75 9.52 -14.99 11.05
C ILE A 75 8.87 -14.86 12.42
N LEU A 76 7.74 -15.54 12.66
CA LEU A 76 7.03 -15.49 13.94
C LEU A 76 7.88 -16.08 15.07
N ASP A 77 8.46 -17.26 14.86
CA ASP A 77 9.34 -17.92 15.83
C ASP A 77 10.54 -17.04 16.20
N LYS A 78 11.13 -16.38 15.18
CA LYS A 78 12.27 -15.46 15.40
C LYS A 78 11.86 -14.24 16.21
N TRP A 79 10.71 -13.65 15.93
CA TRP A 79 10.24 -12.47 16.68
C TRP A 79 9.81 -12.81 18.10
N ASP A 80 9.21 -13.99 18.34
CA ASP A 80 8.88 -14.45 19.69
C ASP A 80 10.16 -14.65 20.54
N GLU A 81 11.21 -15.23 19.96
CA GLU A 81 12.52 -15.33 20.58
C GLU A 81 13.09 -13.95 20.95
N GLU A 82 13.07 -13.00 20.00
CA GLU A 82 13.61 -11.65 20.17
C GLU A 82 12.81 -10.82 21.20
N ILE A 83 11.49 -10.97 21.29
CA ILE A 83 10.64 -10.35 22.32
C ILE A 83 11.17 -10.71 23.71
N GLY A 84 11.47 -12.00 23.94
CA GLY A 84 12.01 -12.48 25.21
C GLY A 84 13.44 -12.00 25.47
N GLN A 85 14.32 -12.09 24.48
CA GLN A 85 15.73 -11.68 24.58
C GLN A 85 15.89 -10.19 24.87
N GLN A 86 15.11 -9.35 24.21
CA GLN A 86 15.15 -7.89 24.34
C GLN A 86 14.33 -7.38 25.53
N LYS A 87 13.62 -8.27 26.23
CA LYS A 87 12.75 -7.93 27.37
C LYS A 87 11.70 -6.85 27.01
N ILE A 88 11.09 -6.99 25.86
CA ILE A 88 10.01 -6.11 25.44
C ILE A 88 8.85 -6.26 26.43
N ASN A 89 8.38 -5.15 27.00
CA ASN A 89 7.23 -5.15 27.90
C ASN A 89 5.94 -5.20 27.08
N ILE A 90 5.43 -6.39 26.79
CA ILE A 90 4.22 -6.64 26.03
C ILE A 90 3.09 -7.16 26.92
N SER A 91 1.87 -6.63 26.71
CA SER A 91 0.64 -7.05 27.36
C SER A 91 -0.33 -7.57 26.32
N TYR A 92 -0.47 -8.88 26.24
CA TYR A 92 -1.44 -9.57 25.38
C TYR A 92 -2.87 -9.45 25.92
N ASN A 93 -3.87 -9.78 25.09
CA ASN A 93 -5.30 -9.70 25.43
C ASN A 93 -5.70 -8.31 25.97
N SER A 94 -5.06 -7.27 25.46
CA SER A 94 -5.17 -5.88 25.92
C SER A 94 -5.69 -4.97 24.81
N GLU A 95 -6.97 -5.12 24.45
CA GLU A 95 -7.66 -4.30 23.46
C GLU A 95 -7.81 -2.87 23.98
N VAL A 96 -7.17 -1.90 23.32
CA VAL A 96 -7.35 -0.47 23.62
C VAL A 96 -8.65 0.01 22.97
N THR A 97 -9.56 0.50 23.79
CA THR A 97 -10.91 0.94 23.37
C THR A 97 -11.06 2.46 23.29
N GLY A 98 -10.15 3.20 23.90
CA GLY A 98 -10.14 4.66 23.90
C GLY A 98 -8.77 5.23 24.23
N ILE A 99 -8.47 6.40 23.67
CA ILE A 99 -7.27 7.19 23.94
C ILE A 99 -7.73 8.64 24.14
N SER A 100 -7.31 9.25 25.24
CA SER A 100 -7.64 10.64 25.58
C SER A 100 -6.47 11.33 26.26
N GLY A 101 -6.52 12.66 26.35
CA GLY A 101 -5.47 13.45 26.97
C GLY A 101 -4.60 14.18 25.97
N GLU A 102 -3.40 14.56 26.41
CA GLU A 102 -2.45 15.36 25.64
C GLU A 102 -1.02 14.89 25.89
N LYS A 103 -0.07 15.40 25.14
CA LYS A 103 1.36 15.09 25.29
C LYS A 103 1.82 15.24 26.74
N GLY A 104 2.43 14.19 27.27
CA GLY A 104 2.87 14.11 28.66
C GLY A 104 1.81 13.60 29.65
N ASN A 105 0.54 13.44 29.24
CA ASN A 105 -0.54 12.96 30.11
C ASN A 105 -1.67 12.28 29.33
N PHE A 106 -1.34 11.31 28.50
CA PHE A 106 -2.33 10.47 27.84
C PHE A 106 -2.89 9.41 28.77
N THR A 107 -4.14 9.05 28.52
CA THR A 107 -4.85 7.95 29.19
C THR A 107 -5.38 6.99 28.12
N LEU A 108 -5.01 5.73 28.22
CA LEU A 108 -5.52 4.64 27.38
C LEU A 108 -6.49 3.80 28.19
N GLU A 109 -7.67 3.59 27.63
CA GLU A 109 -8.68 2.69 28.18
C GLU A 109 -8.51 1.31 27.53
N VAL A 110 -8.32 0.28 28.37
CA VAL A 110 -8.20 -1.10 27.93
C VAL A 110 -9.47 -1.84 28.29
N LYS A 111 -9.95 -2.68 27.38
CA LYS A 111 -11.13 -3.53 27.60
C LYS A 111 -11.01 -4.31 28.90
N GLY A 112 -12.08 -4.32 29.68
CA GLY A 112 -12.08 -4.88 31.03
C GLY A 112 -11.79 -3.87 32.15
N GLY A 113 -11.62 -2.58 31.83
CA GLY A 113 -11.56 -1.47 32.81
C GLY A 113 -10.15 -1.14 33.30
N ARG A 114 -9.10 -1.74 32.74
CA ARG A 114 -7.70 -1.34 33.00
C ARG A 114 -7.43 0.00 32.34
N THR A 115 -6.69 0.87 33.02
CA THR A 115 -6.30 2.17 32.52
C THR A 115 -4.77 2.31 32.57
N ILE A 116 -4.18 2.81 31.49
CA ILE A 116 -2.74 3.05 31.35
C ILE A 116 -2.51 4.52 31.07
N LYS A 117 -1.49 5.09 31.72
CA LYS A 117 -1.02 6.44 31.44
C LYS A 117 0.29 6.43 30.66
N ALA A 118 0.45 7.37 29.75
CA ALA A 118 1.68 7.50 28.99
C ALA A 118 1.99 8.95 28.61
N ASN A 119 3.27 9.27 28.46
CA ASN A 119 3.71 10.57 27.99
C ASN A 119 3.54 10.71 26.46
N HIS A 120 3.75 9.61 25.74
CA HIS A 120 3.62 9.51 24.28
C HIS A 120 2.89 8.24 23.89
N ILE A 121 2.23 8.27 22.72
CA ILE A 121 1.54 7.12 22.15
C ILE A 121 2.07 6.84 20.75
N VAL A 122 2.32 5.57 20.46
CA VAL A 122 2.62 5.06 19.11
C VAL A 122 1.49 4.13 18.67
N LEU A 123 0.66 4.59 17.75
CA LEU A 123 -0.47 3.83 17.21
C LEU A 123 0.00 3.01 16.00
N SER A 124 0.08 1.69 16.17
CA SER A 124 0.58 0.72 15.18
C SER A 124 -0.41 -0.40 14.89
N ILE A 125 -1.72 -0.08 14.93
CA ILE A 125 -2.83 -1.03 14.83
C ILE A 125 -3.07 -1.57 13.41
N GLY A 126 -2.38 -1.04 12.41
CA GLY A 126 -2.51 -1.48 11.03
C GLY A 126 -3.90 -1.30 10.45
N MET A 127 -4.26 -2.15 9.46
CA MET A 127 -5.55 -2.12 8.77
C MET A 127 -6.27 -3.48 8.77
N GLN A 128 -5.56 -4.57 8.99
CA GLN A 128 -6.07 -5.95 8.80
C GLN A 128 -7.15 -6.37 9.81
N GLY A 129 -7.31 -5.68 10.92
CA GLY A 129 -8.40 -5.90 11.86
C GLY A 129 -9.78 -5.48 11.32
N ASN A 130 -9.85 -4.74 10.22
CA ASN A 130 -11.09 -4.22 9.62
C ASN A 130 -11.22 -4.68 8.15
N LEU A 131 -11.49 -5.98 7.96
CA LEU A 131 -11.63 -6.58 6.63
C LEU A 131 -12.91 -6.11 5.93
N ARG A 132 -12.82 -5.86 4.63
CA ARG A 132 -13.99 -5.60 3.79
C ARG A 132 -14.82 -6.87 3.66
N LYS A 133 -16.13 -6.73 3.86
CA LYS A 133 -17.11 -7.80 3.66
C LYS A 133 -17.62 -7.80 2.21
N LEU A 134 -18.31 -8.86 1.83
CA LEU A 134 -19.02 -8.93 0.55
C LEU A 134 -20.19 -7.94 0.52
N ASP A 135 -20.81 -7.67 1.68
CA ASP A 135 -21.97 -6.80 1.89
C ASP A 135 -23.13 -7.18 0.97
N VAL A 136 -23.41 -8.46 0.86
CA VAL A 136 -24.51 -9.03 0.08
C VAL A 136 -25.32 -10.01 0.90
N GLU A 137 -26.54 -10.32 0.48
CA GLU A 137 -27.37 -11.34 1.11
C GLU A 137 -26.61 -12.68 1.15
N GLY A 138 -26.54 -13.28 2.33
CA GLY A 138 -25.89 -14.57 2.59
C GLY A 138 -24.37 -14.53 2.76
N ASP A 139 -23.76 -13.37 2.96
CA ASP A 139 -22.33 -13.25 3.21
C ASP A 139 -21.91 -13.67 4.63
N ASP A 140 -22.88 -14.02 5.47
CA ASP A 140 -22.71 -14.51 6.84
C ASP A 140 -22.83 -16.04 6.95
N TRP A 141 -23.02 -16.78 5.85
CA TRP A 141 -22.98 -18.22 5.88
C TRP A 141 -21.62 -18.76 6.33
N GLU A 142 -21.60 -19.85 7.09
CA GLU A 142 -20.39 -20.46 7.67
C GLU A 142 -19.33 -20.83 6.61
N PHE A 143 -19.75 -21.19 5.39
CA PHE A 143 -18.84 -21.49 4.28
C PHE A 143 -18.29 -20.25 3.57
N VAL A 144 -18.66 -19.04 4.00
CA VAL A 144 -18.08 -17.76 3.55
C VAL A 144 -17.01 -17.32 4.54
N GLN A 145 -15.77 -17.33 4.08
CA GLN A 145 -14.60 -16.99 4.89
C GLN A 145 -13.91 -15.76 4.34
N TYR A 146 -13.39 -14.92 5.24
CA TYR A 146 -12.64 -13.71 4.88
C TYR A 146 -11.12 -13.87 5.08
N GLN A 147 -10.72 -15.06 5.49
CA GLN A 147 -9.34 -15.43 5.75
C GLN A 147 -9.14 -16.91 5.39
N LEU A 148 -7.93 -17.23 4.94
CA LEU A 148 -7.48 -18.60 4.70
C LEU A 148 -6.28 -18.86 5.60
N ASP A 149 -6.38 -19.84 6.48
CA ASP A 149 -5.29 -20.22 7.38
C ASP A 149 -4.42 -21.30 6.74
N ASP A 150 -4.98 -22.46 6.46
CA ASP A 150 -4.26 -23.55 5.82
C ASP A 150 -4.97 -24.01 4.54
N PRO A 151 -4.39 -23.76 3.36
CA PRO A 151 -4.98 -24.24 2.11
C PRO A 151 -5.02 -25.78 1.98
N GLU A 152 -4.18 -26.51 2.74
CA GLU A 152 -4.14 -27.96 2.71
C GLU A 152 -5.25 -28.64 3.54
N GLU A 153 -6.01 -27.86 4.32
CA GLU A 153 -7.20 -28.36 5.03
C GLU A 153 -8.40 -28.61 4.10
N TYR A 154 -8.34 -28.14 2.85
CA TYR A 154 -9.42 -28.26 1.88
C TYR A 154 -9.00 -29.18 0.75
N GLU A 155 -9.75 -30.23 0.50
CA GLU A 155 -9.49 -31.24 -0.53
C GLU A 155 -10.79 -31.60 -1.27
N ASP A 156 -10.71 -31.72 -2.59
CA ASP A 156 -11.84 -32.06 -3.48
C ASP A 156 -13.05 -31.10 -3.43
N GLU A 157 -12.88 -29.89 -2.89
CA GLU A 157 -13.92 -28.86 -2.83
C GLU A 157 -13.96 -28.02 -4.12
N THR A 158 -15.14 -27.43 -4.39
CA THR A 158 -15.30 -26.35 -5.36
C THR A 158 -15.26 -25.03 -4.60
N ILE A 159 -14.17 -24.26 -4.75
CA ILE A 159 -13.90 -23.06 -3.97
C ILE A 159 -13.92 -21.83 -4.85
N ILE A 160 -14.68 -20.81 -4.45
CA ILE A 160 -14.69 -19.51 -5.12
C ILE A 160 -13.87 -18.51 -4.31
N VAL A 161 -12.82 -17.98 -4.90
CA VAL A 161 -12.03 -16.89 -4.30
C VAL A 161 -12.52 -15.56 -4.85
N VAL A 162 -13.07 -14.70 -4.00
CA VAL A 162 -13.57 -13.37 -4.40
C VAL A 162 -12.55 -12.30 -4.08
N GLY A 163 -12.03 -11.67 -5.13
CA GLY A 163 -10.99 -10.65 -5.06
C GLY A 163 -9.90 -10.89 -6.09
N ALA A 164 -9.10 -9.86 -6.38
CA ALA A 164 -8.04 -9.91 -7.40
C ALA A 164 -6.78 -9.13 -6.94
N GLY A 165 -6.53 -9.08 -5.63
CA GLY A 165 -5.30 -8.58 -5.05
C GLY A 165 -4.29 -9.72 -4.80
N ASP A 166 -3.06 -9.36 -4.38
CA ASP A 166 -1.99 -10.33 -4.12
C ASP A 166 -2.44 -11.50 -3.23
N ALA A 167 -3.10 -11.21 -2.11
CA ALA A 167 -3.57 -12.27 -1.20
C ALA A 167 -4.65 -13.17 -1.81
N ALA A 168 -5.52 -12.64 -2.68
CA ALA A 168 -6.54 -13.45 -3.36
C ALA A 168 -5.88 -14.42 -4.34
N ILE A 169 -4.91 -13.95 -5.11
CA ILE A 169 -4.17 -14.76 -6.08
C ILE A 169 -3.37 -15.86 -5.38
N GLU A 170 -2.61 -15.51 -4.35
CA GLU A 170 -1.82 -16.46 -3.57
C GLU A 170 -2.70 -17.55 -2.95
N ASN A 171 -3.88 -17.16 -2.41
CA ASN A 171 -4.84 -18.13 -1.88
C ASN A 171 -5.46 -19.00 -2.98
N ALA A 172 -5.86 -18.42 -4.11
CA ALA A 172 -6.48 -19.17 -5.21
C ALA A 172 -5.52 -20.22 -5.80
N VAL A 173 -4.27 -19.85 -6.03
CA VAL A 173 -3.27 -20.76 -6.58
C VAL A 173 -2.90 -21.86 -5.58
N ALA A 174 -2.76 -21.53 -4.28
CA ALA A 174 -2.48 -22.53 -3.26
C ALA A 174 -3.61 -23.56 -3.13
N LEU A 175 -4.87 -23.09 -3.13
CA LEU A 175 -6.05 -23.97 -3.06
C LEU A 175 -6.22 -24.84 -4.31
N ALA A 176 -5.83 -24.32 -5.49
CA ALA A 176 -5.99 -25.05 -6.77
C ALA A 176 -5.10 -26.29 -6.88
N ALA A 177 -4.14 -26.47 -5.96
CA ALA A 177 -3.30 -27.67 -5.93
C ALA A 177 -4.11 -28.96 -5.70
N GLN A 178 -5.23 -28.88 -4.99
CA GLN A 178 -6.05 -30.05 -4.63
C GLN A 178 -7.57 -29.79 -4.64
N ASN A 179 -7.99 -28.63 -5.20
CA ASN A 179 -9.40 -28.23 -5.27
C ASN A 179 -9.74 -27.68 -6.66
N ARG A 180 -11.02 -27.63 -6.99
CA ARG A 180 -11.52 -26.88 -8.14
C ARG A 180 -11.72 -25.44 -7.74
N VAL A 181 -10.90 -24.52 -8.26
CA VAL A 181 -10.89 -23.12 -7.87
C VAL A 181 -11.32 -22.21 -9.01
N ALA A 182 -12.20 -21.25 -8.68
CA ALA A 182 -12.47 -20.13 -9.56
C ALA A 182 -12.25 -18.79 -8.83
N LEU A 183 -11.62 -17.85 -9.52
CA LEU A 183 -11.36 -16.49 -9.03
C LEU A 183 -12.38 -15.51 -9.59
N VAL A 184 -12.92 -14.62 -8.74
CA VAL A 184 -13.85 -13.55 -9.16
C VAL A 184 -13.11 -12.23 -9.16
N ASN A 185 -12.91 -11.65 -10.35
CA ASN A 185 -12.28 -10.35 -10.54
C ASN A 185 -13.30 -9.34 -11.06
N ARG A 186 -13.55 -8.26 -10.29
CA ARG A 186 -14.45 -7.16 -10.69
C ARG A 186 -13.98 -6.33 -11.88
N LYS A 187 -12.75 -6.56 -12.34
CA LYS A 187 -12.12 -5.89 -13.48
C LYS A 187 -11.78 -6.90 -14.58
N GLY A 188 -11.54 -6.40 -15.80
CA GLY A 188 -11.08 -7.23 -16.91
C GLY A 188 -9.58 -7.57 -16.86
N GLU A 189 -8.84 -7.08 -15.86
CA GLU A 189 -7.40 -7.26 -15.75
C GLU A 189 -6.92 -7.26 -14.30
N PHE A 190 -5.69 -7.71 -14.07
CA PHE A 190 -4.98 -7.69 -12.79
C PHE A 190 -4.03 -6.49 -12.73
N ALA A 191 -4.56 -5.28 -12.50
CA ALA A 191 -3.80 -4.03 -12.65
C ALA A 191 -2.93 -3.62 -11.45
N ARG A 192 -3.17 -4.17 -10.25
CA ARG A 192 -2.60 -3.66 -8.97
C ARG A 192 -1.73 -4.66 -8.22
N ILE A 193 -1.46 -5.80 -8.81
CA ILE A 193 -0.71 -6.88 -8.16
C ILE A 193 0.79 -6.78 -8.45
N LYS A 194 1.58 -7.47 -7.64
CA LYS A 194 3.03 -7.62 -7.85
C LYS A 194 3.29 -8.40 -9.13
N ALA A 195 4.42 -8.11 -9.80
CA ALA A 195 4.78 -8.77 -11.06
C ALA A 195 4.83 -10.31 -10.93
N GLY A 196 5.40 -10.84 -9.83
CA GLY A 196 5.43 -12.27 -9.58
C GLY A 196 4.03 -12.91 -9.47
N ASN A 197 3.10 -12.24 -8.82
CA ASN A 197 1.71 -12.70 -8.71
C ASN A 197 0.95 -12.58 -10.05
N LEU A 198 1.31 -11.61 -10.89
CA LEU A 198 0.76 -11.52 -12.25
C LEU A 198 1.19 -12.72 -13.10
N THR A 199 2.47 -13.07 -13.07
CA THR A 199 2.97 -14.27 -13.77
C THR A 199 2.27 -15.51 -13.24
N LEU A 200 2.24 -15.69 -11.92
CA LEU A 200 1.64 -16.85 -11.26
C LEU A 200 0.17 -17.07 -11.65
N ILE A 201 -0.66 -16.01 -11.59
CA ILE A 201 -2.09 -16.14 -11.92
C ILE A 201 -2.33 -16.33 -13.41
N THR A 202 -1.52 -15.69 -14.27
CA THR A 202 -1.63 -15.86 -15.72
C THR A 202 -1.31 -17.31 -16.13
N GLU A 203 -0.20 -17.86 -15.63
CA GLU A 203 0.17 -19.25 -15.87
C GLU A 203 -0.88 -20.23 -15.34
N ALA A 204 -1.46 -19.96 -14.16
CA ALA A 204 -2.50 -20.81 -13.58
C ALA A 204 -3.79 -20.82 -14.41
N ILE A 205 -4.20 -19.68 -14.97
CA ILE A 205 -5.37 -19.57 -15.86
C ILE A 205 -5.07 -20.22 -17.21
N ASP A 206 -3.92 -19.91 -17.83
CA ASP A 206 -3.55 -20.41 -19.16
C ASP A 206 -3.36 -21.93 -19.18
N SER A 207 -2.89 -22.52 -18.08
CA SER A 207 -2.78 -23.97 -17.91
C SER A 207 -4.09 -24.67 -17.56
N GLY A 208 -5.16 -23.90 -17.27
CA GLY A 208 -6.44 -24.45 -16.83
C GLY A 208 -6.43 -24.97 -15.38
N LEU A 209 -5.43 -24.58 -14.56
CA LEU A 209 -5.36 -24.95 -13.15
C LEU A 209 -6.51 -24.32 -12.35
N LEU A 210 -6.91 -23.09 -12.70
CA LEU A 210 -8.08 -22.41 -12.15
C LEU A 210 -8.80 -21.56 -13.21
N GLU A 211 -10.07 -21.25 -12.94
CA GLU A 211 -10.89 -20.37 -13.79
C GLU A 211 -10.91 -18.94 -13.24
N CYS A 212 -11.20 -17.95 -14.11
CA CYS A 212 -11.37 -16.57 -13.69
C CYS A 212 -12.63 -15.93 -14.32
N TYR A 213 -13.54 -15.47 -13.47
CA TYR A 213 -14.68 -14.64 -13.85
C TYR A 213 -14.26 -13.18 -13.86
N TYR A 214 -13.98 -12.62 -15.04
CA TYR A 214 -13.64 -11.21 -15.22
C TYR A 214 -14.88 -10.32 -15.26
N ASN A 215 -14.74 -9.04 -14.90
CA ASN A 215 -15.83 -8.06 -14.85
C ASN A 215 -17.03 -8.56 -14.05
N ALA A 216 -16.79 -9.39 -13.04
CA ALA A 216 -17.81 -10.05 -12.25
C ALA A 216 -17.78 -9.54 -10.79
N THR A 217 -18.98 -9.41 -10.21
CA THR A 217 -19.17 -9.04 -8.80
C THR A 217 -20.17 -9.99 -8.16
N THR A 218 -20.05 -10.21 -6.84
CA THR A 218 -21.02 -11.01 -6.10
C THR A 218 -22.36 -10.26 -6.02
N ALA A 219 -23.45 -10.94 -6.39
CA ALA A 219 -24.81 -10.42 -6.24
C ALA A 219 -25.42 -10.88 -4.92
N ARG A 220 -25.32 -12.18 -4.60
CA ARG A 220 -25.77 -12.82 -3.35
C ARG A 220 -25.13 -14.18 -3.20
N VAL A 221 -25.18 -14.70 -1.99
CA VAL A 221 -24.72 -16.04 -1.65
C VAL A 221 -25.92 -16.87 -1.19
N SER A 222 -25.95 -18.14 -1.55
CA SER A 222 -26.98 -19.10 -1.10
C SER A 222 -26.30 -20.43 -0.82
N PRO A 223 -26.91 -21.32 -0.03
CA PRO A 223 -26.32 -22.62 0.28
C PRO A 223 -25.87 -23.38 -0.98
N GLY A 224 -24.59 -23.73 -1.02
CA GLY A 224 -23.97 -24.48 -2.11
C GLY A 224 -23.75 -23.70 -3.42
N LYS A 225 -23.89 -22.37 -3.44
CA LYS A 225 -23.70 -21.57 -4.64
C LYS A 225 -23.47 -20.07 -4.37
N ILE A 226 -22.77 -19.43 -5.30
CA ILE A 226 -22.66 -17.98 -5.40
C ILE A 226 -23.34 -17.49 -6.68
N ILE A 227 -24.02 -16.36 -6.62
CA ILE A 227 -24.60 -15.69 -7.77
C ILE A 227 -23.74 -14.48 -8.11
N LEU A 228 -23.23 -14.44 -9.32
CA LEU A 228 -22.36 -13.39 -9.84
C LEU A 228 -23.14 -12.49 -10.81
N LYS A 229 -22.91 -11.21 -10.76
CA LYS A 229 -23.25 -10.25 -11.82
C LYS A 229 -22.09 -10.19 -12.80
N THR A 230 -22.34 -10.56 -14.04
CA THR A 230 -21.37 -10.51 -15.15
C THR A 230 -21.90 -9.55 -16.25
N PRO A 231 -21.08 -9.21 -17.26
CA PRO A 231 -21.55 -8.43 -18.42
C PRO A 231 -22.74 -9.05 -19.15
N ASP A 232 -22.84 -10.39 -19.12
CA ASP A 232 -23.90 -11.14 -19.81
C ASP A 232 -25.14 -11.39 -18.93
N GLY A 233 -25.16 -10.89 -17.71
CA GLY A 233 -26.23 -11.06 -16.75
C GLY A 233 -25.84 -11.79 -15.47
N GLU A 234 -26.83 -12.30 -14.72
CA GLU A 234 -26.55 -13.10 -13.52
C GLU A 234 -26.18 -14.54 -13.90
N THR A 235 -25.08 -15.00 -13.32
CA THR A 235 -24.58 -16.36 -13.46
C THR A 235 -24.53 -17.04 -12.10
N THR A 236 -25.09 -18.26 -12.01
CA THR A 236 -25.04 -19.08 -10.79
C THR A 236 -23.87 -20.04 -10.87
N VAL A 237 -22.98 -20.00 -9.89
CA VAL A 237 -21.81 -20.86 -9.79
C VAL A 237 -21.95 -21.75 -8.56
N PRO A 238 -22.02 -23.07 -8.69
CA PRO A 238 -21.99 -23.99 -7.56
C PRO A 238 -20.64 -23.87 -6.81
N CYS A 239 -20.69 -23.94 -5.47
CA CYS A 239 -19.48 -23.95 -4.65
C CYS A 239 -19.74 -24.54 -3.28
N ASP A 240 -18.71 -25.19 -2.73
CA ASP A 240 -18.71 -25.71 -1.38
C ASP A 240 -18.25 -24.62 -0.39
N ARG A 241 -17.38 -23.67 -0.87
CA ARG A 241 -16.76 -22.63 -0.05
C ARG A 241 -16.51 -21.34 -0.83
N ILE A 242 -16.54 -20.22 -0.11
CA ILE A 242 -16.17 -18.90 -0.63
C ILE A 242 -15.08 -18.31 0.26
N ILE A 243 -13.96 -17.91 -0.33
CA ILE A 243 -12.87 -17.19 0.32
C ILE A 243 -12.85 -15.75 -0.19
N ALA A 244 -13.35 -14.81 0.59
CA ALA A 244 -13.42 -13.40 0.20
C ALA A 244 -12.16 -12.62 0.63
N ARG A 245 -11.34 -12.22 -0.34
CA ARG A 245 -10.08 -11.48 -0.13
C ARG A 245 -10.19 -10.07 -0.71
N LEU A 246 -11.04 -9.25 -0.13
CA LEU A 246 -11.42 -7.92 -0.63
C LEU A 246 -10.53 -6.79 -0.10
N GLY A 247 -9.51 -7.14 0.69
CA GLY A 247 -8.64 -6.19 1.38
C GLY A 247 -9.25 -5.69 2.68
N ALA A 248 -8.59 -4.68 3.26
CA ALA A 248 -8.98 -4.09 4.54
C ALA A 248 -9.17 -2.58 4.42
N MET A 249 -9.80 -1.97 5.41
CA MET A 249 -9.98 -0.53 5.54
C MET A 249 -9.33 -0.04 6.83
N ALA A 250 -8.90 1.22 6.84
CA ALA A 250 -8.45 1.85 8.08
C ALA A 250 -9.59 1.81 9.13
N PRO A 251 -9.30 1.53 10.41
CA PRO A 251 -10.28 1.60 11.50
C PRO A 251 -10.58 3.07 11.84
N ARG A 252 -11.11 3.81 10.89
CA ARG A 252 -11.26 5.26 10.88
C ARG A 252 -11.98 5.78 12.11
N ARG A 253 -13.09 5.14 12.50
CA ARG A 253 -13.89 5.58 13.66
C ARG A 253 -13.06 5.61 14.95
N PHE A 254 -12.25 4.58 15.17
CA PHE A 254 -11.36 4.53 16.34
C PHE A 254 -10.29 5.60 16.26
N VAL A 255 -9.64 5.76 15.10
CA VAL A 255 -8.58 6.75 14.90
C VAL A 255 -9.10 8.18 15.09
N GLU A 256 -10.27 8.50 14.55
CA GLU A 256 -10.94 9.80 14.74
C GLU A 256 -11.37 10.02 16.21
N SER A 257 -11.80 8.96 16.91
CA SER A 257 -12.13 9.07 18.34
C SER A 257 -10.92 9.41 19.22
N CYS A 258 -9.69 9.14 18.72
CA CYS A 258 -8.44 9.57 19.37
C CYS A 258 -8.08 11.04 19.05
N GLY A 259 -8.90 11.77 18.28
CA GLY A 259 -8.66 13.16 17.88
C GLY A 259 -7.80 13.33 16.63
N ILE A 260 -7.46 12.23 15.94
CA ILE A 260 -6.62 12.27 14.74
C ILE A 260 -7.48 12.66 13.53
N THR A 261 -7.01 13.63 12.74
CA THR A 261 -7.64 14.05 11.47
C THR A 261 -7.12 13.24 10.29
N PHE A 262 -7.94 13.17 9.24
CA PHE A 262 -7.61 12.50 7.99
C PHE A 262 -7.49 13.52 6.85
N THR A 263 -6.70 13.17 5.84
CA THR A 263 -6.44 14.04 4.67
C THR A 263 -7.70 14.35 3.83
N SER A 264 -8.76 13.54 3.95
CA SER A 264 -10.07 13.76 3.33
C SER A 264 -11.14 12.84 3.93
N ASP A 265 -12.40 13.03 3.52
CA ASP A 265 -13.53 12.18 3.94
C ASP A 265 -13.62 10.84 3.17
N GLU A 266 -12.78 10.63 2.18
CA GLU A 266 -12.77 9.39 1.41
C GLU A 266 -12.39 8.18 2.28
N PRO A 267 -13.04 7.00 2.10
CA PRO A 267 -12.75 5.80 2.89
C PRO A 267 -11.31 5.30 2.80
N SER A 268 -10.58 5.69 1.76
CA SER A 268 -9.18 5.34 1.53
C SER A 268 -8.19 6.41 2.02
N ALA A 269 -8.69 7.51 2.58
CA ALA A 269 -7.83 8.57 3.12
C ALA A 269 -6.95 8.05 4.24
N LEU A 270 -5.77 8.65 4.35
CA LEU A 270 -4.80 8.36 5.41
C LEU A 270 -4.88 9.45 6.50
N PRO A 271 -4.47 9.15 7.73
CA PRO A 271 -4.29 10.15 8.77
C PRO A 271 -3.35 11.27 8.30
N GLU A 272 -3.61 12.49 8.74
CA GLU A 272 -2.68 13.60 8.57
C GLU A 272 -1.49 13.42 9.51
N LEU A 273 -0.30 13.32 8.94
CA LEU A 273 0.95 13.06 9.67
C LEU A 273 2.04 14.03 9.25
N SER A 274 2.86 14.42 10.23
CA SER A 274 4.12 15.09 9.97
C SER A 274 5.14 14.15 9.31
N GLU A 275 6.26 14.70 8.84
CA GLU A 275 7.39 13.90 8.32
C GLU A 275 8.01 12.97 9.39
N ARG A 276 7.66 13.15 10.66
CA ARG A 276 8.10 12.35 11.81
C ARG A 276 6.98 11.48 12.38
N TYR A 277 5.95 11.19 11.59
CA TYR A 277 4.81 10.33 11.94
C TYR A 277 3.92 10.86 13.07
N GLU A 278 4.12 12.08 13.55
CA GLU A 278 3.25 12.71 14.55
C GLU A 278 1.93 13.12 13.89
N SER A 279 0.83 12.79 14.55
CA SER A 279 -0.52 13.09 14.07
C SER A 279 -0.93 14.54 14.38
N SER A 280 -2.18 14.90 14.06
CA SER A 280 -2.79 16.17 14.48
C SER A 280 -2.87 16.33 16.00
N VAL A 281 -2.68 15.25 16.77
CA VAL A 281 -2.59 15.26 18.23
C VAL A 281 -1.13 15.21 18.66
N PRO A 282 -0.54 16.28 19.20
CA PRO A 282 0.85 16.31 19.63
C PRO A 282 1.17 15.17 20.61
N GLY A 283 2.29 14.46 20.41
CA GLY A 283 2.70 13.33 21.23
C GLY A 283 2.04 11.99 20.87
N LEU A 284 1.08 11.99 19.92
CA LEU A 284 0.45 10.79 19.38
C LEU A 284 0.96 10.56 17.95
N TYR A 285 1.63 9.45 17.74
CA TYR A 285 2.28 9.08 16.49
C TYR A 285 1.54 7.91 15.83
N VAL A 286 1.52 7.86 14.50
CA VAL A 286 0.91 6.76 13.72
C VAL A 286 1.95 6.17 12.80
N VAL A 287 2.12 4.85 12.85
CA VAL A 287 3.13 4.12 12.05
C VAL A 287 2.58 2.88 11.39
N GLY A 288 3.31 2.36 10.41
CA GLY A 288 2.99 1.13 9.69
C GLY A 288 1.89 1.30 8.65
N ALA A 289 1.07 0.26 8.45
CA ALA A 289 0.08 0.23 7.38
C ALA A 289 -0.99 1.34 7.52
N LEU A 290 -1.31 1.76 8.72
CA LEU A 290 -2.24 2.88 8.99
C LEU A 290 -1.67 4.22 8.51
N ALA A 291 -0.35 4.39 8.54
CA ALA A 291 0.34 5.56 7.98
C ALA A 291 0.53 5.47 6.45
N GLY A 292 0.00 4.43 5.78
CA GLY A 292 0.12 4.23 4.34
C GLY A 292 1.23 3.28 3.91
N TYR A 293 1.95 2.66 4.83
CA TYR A 293 3.12 1.81 4.54
C TYR A 293 2.83 0.32 4.82
N PRO A 294 2.28 -0.41 3.84
CA PRO A 294 1.89 -1.82 4.03
C PRO A 294 3.05 -2.82 3.93
N LEU A 295 4.30 -2.35 3.77
CA LEU A 295 5.48 -3.21 3.68
C LEU A 295 6.13 -3.36 5.05
N ILE A 296 6.46 -4.60 5.42
CA ILE A 296 7.00 -4.95 6.74
C ILE A 296 8.27 -4.14 7.06
N LYS A 297 9.25 -4.14 6.16
CA LYS A 297 10.53 -3.44 6.36
C LYS A 297 10.35 -1.93 6.58
N LEU A 298 9.49 -1.29 5.77
CA LEU A 298 9.17 0.14 5.94
C LEU A 298 8.47 0.41 7.28
N ALA A 299 7.51 -0.43 7.66
CA ALA A 299 6.82 -0.32 8.92
C ALA A 299 7.77 -0.45 10.13
N MET A 300 8.72 -1.39 10.06
CA MET A 300 9.74 -1.56 11.11
C MET A 300 10.66 -0.33 11.23
N ASN A 301 11.10 0.22 10.09
CA ASN A 301 11.89 1.45 10.07
C ASN A 301 11.16 2.61 10.74
N GLN A 302 9.86 2.78 10.47
CA GLN A 302 9.05 3.81 11.12
C GLN A 302 8.94 3.62 12.63
N GLY A 303 8.74 2.38 13.09
CA GLY A 303 8.72 2.06 14.52
C GLY A 303 10.02 2.45 15.23
N TYR A 304 11.15 2.19 14.60
CA TYR A 304 12.46 2.61 15.10
C TYR A 304 12.60 4.14 15.11
N GLU A 305 12.28 4.79 13.99
CA GLU A 305 12.45 6.23 13.79
C GLU A 305 11.55 7.06 14.72
N VAL A 306 10.34 6.59 15.00
CA VAL A 306 9.43 7.31 15.92
C VAL A 306 9.97 7.34 17.35
N VAL A 307 10.61 6.26 17.82
CA VAL A 307 11.21 6.23 19.16
C VAL A 307 12.46 7.11 19.21
N GLU A 308 13.25 7.17 18.14
CA GLU A 308 14.35 8.13 18.04
C GLU A 308 13.83 9.58 18.11
N THR A 309 12.75 9.88 17.39
CA THR A 309 12.10 11.21 17.43
C THR A 309 11.61 11.56 18.84
N ILE A 310 10.92 10.64 19.52
CA ILE A 310 10.45 10.82 20.91
C ILE A 310 11.64 11.05 21.86
N SER A 311 12.78 10.40 21.59
CA SER A 311 14.02 10.56 22.38
C SER A 311 14.78 11.86 22.08
N GLY A 312 14.29 12.69 21.15
CA GLY A 312 14.94 13.93 20.74
C GLY A 312 16.11 13.76 19.78
N ASN A 313 16.27 12.58 19.17
CA ASN A 313 17.30 12.32 18.18
C ASN A 313 16.77 12.63 16.77
N GLU A 314 17.49 13.47 16.05
CA GLU A 314 17.25 13.72 14.63
C GLU A 314 18.05 12.74 13.79
N ILE A 315 17.38 11.74 13.21
CA ILE A 315 17.97 10.81 12.25
C ILE A 315 17.33 11.02 10.88
N PRO A 316 18.11 10.90 9.77
CA PRO A 316 17.52 10.96 8.44
C PRO A 316 16.59 9.76 8.25
N PRO A 317 15.51 9.86 7.45
CA PRO A 317 14.66 8.72 7.11
C PRO A 317 15.45 7.56 6.52
N ALA A 318 14.98 6.32 6.70
CA ALA A 318 15.65 5.13 6.18
C ALA A 318 15.73 5.08 4.65
N ASP A 319 14.83 5.78 3.96
CA ASP A 319 14.77 5.90 2.52
C ASP A 319 15.70 6.99 1.93
N GLU A 320 16.32 7.82 2.78
CA GLU A 320 17.20 8.91 2.33
C GLU A 320 18.32 8.43 1.39
N PRO A 321 19.08 7.36 1.71
CA PRO A 321 20.13 6.88 0.80
C PRO A 321 19.62 6.43 -0.56
N LEU A 322 18.39 5.88 -0.63
CA LEU A 322 17.79 5.47 -1.90
C LEU A 322 17.40 6.67 -2.76
N LEU A 323 16.86 7.71 -2.12
CA LEU A 323 16.53 8.94 -2.82
C LEU A 323 17.78 9.71 -3.23
N GLU A 324 18.84 9.72 -2.41
CA GLU A 324 20.15 10.26 -2.79
C GLU A 324 20.71 9.58 -4.04
N GLU A 325 20.66 8.24 -4.10
CA GLU A 325 21.08 7.49 -5.28
C GLU A 325 20.25 7.84 -6.51
N LYS A 326 18.91 7.91 -6.38
CA LYS A 326 18.01 8.30 -7.48
C LYS A 326 18.30 9.70 -7.99
N PHE A 327 18.62 10.64 -7.12
CA PHE A 327 18.94 12.02 -7.47
C PHE A 327 20.43 12.26 -7.76
N ALA A 328 21.27 11.23 -7.78
CA ALA A 328 22.72 11.37 -8.02
C ALA A 328 23.06 12.05 -9.37
N ALA A 329 22.17 11.94 -10.36
CA ALA A 329 22.30 12.65 -11.64
C ALA A 329 22.11 14.18 -11.53
N LEU A 330 21.64 14.69 -10.37
CA LEU A 330 21.43 16.11 -10.06
C LEU A 330 22.34 16.55 -8.92
N PRO A 331 23.65 16.60 -9.12
CA PRO A 331 24.62 16.81 -8.03
C PRO A 331 24.47 18.18 -7.36
N GLY A 332 24.79 18.23 -6.06
CA GLY A 332 24.81 19.46 -5.27
C GLY A 332 23.45 19.92 -4.74
N ARG A 333 22.37 19.14 -4.96
CA ARG A 333 21.02 19.44 -4.46
C ARG A 333 20.63 18.42 -3.37
N LYS A 334 19.97 18.90 -2.30
CA LYS A 334 19.47 18.03 -1.22
C LYS A 334 18.19 17.33 -1.66
N VAL A 335 18.00 16.09 -1.18
CA VAL A 335 16.81 15.28 -1.47
C VAL A 335 15.52 16.04 -1.18
N ASN A 336 15.37 16.63 0.00
CA ASN A 336 14.15 17.33 0.39
C ASN A 336 13.86 18.58 -0.47
N ASP A 337 14.90 19.27 -0.97
CA ASP A 337 14.73 20.43 -1.85
C ASP A 337 14.24 19.96 -3.23
N LEU A 338 14.81 18.86 -3.75
CA LEU A 338 14.37 18.24 -5.00
C LEU A 338 12.94 17.69 -4.91
N LEU A 339 12.59 17.03 -3.82
CA LEU A 339 11.23 16.53 -3.58
C LEU A 339 10.22 17.69 -3.58
N ARG A 340 10.53 18.79 -2.89
CA ARG A 340 9.67 19.97 -2.84
C ARG A 340 9.49 20.58 -4.23
N GLU A 341 10.59 20.75 -4.96
CA GLU A 341 10.56 21.30 -6.32
C GLU A 341 9.71 20.45 -7.27
N ILE A 342 9.84 19.13 -7.23
CA ILE A 342 9.03 18.23 -8.07
C ILE A 342 7.55 18.39 -7.71
N GLN A 343 7.19 18.45 -6.43
CA GLN A 343 5.80 18.65 -6.01
C GLN A 343 5.23 19.99 -6.43
N GLU A 344 6.02 21.07 -6.32
CA GLU A 344 5.61 22.42 -6.72
C GLU A 344 5.46 22.54 -8.24
N ASN A 345 6.36 21.90 -8.99
CA ASN A 345 6.37 21.98 -10.44
C ASN A 345 5.37 21.05 -11.14
N VAL A 346 4.90 19.98 -10.46
CA VAL A 346 4.02 18.96 -11.06
C VAL A 346 2.68 18.92 -10.33
N PRO A 347 1.61 19.59 -10.84
CA PRO A 347 0.30 19.65 -10.19
C PRO A 347 -0.32 18.28 -9.89
N LEU A 348 -0.02 17.26 -10.71
CA LEU A 348 -0.47 15.88 -10.49
C LEU A 348 0.03 15.32 -9.14
N LEU A 349 1.21 15.73 -8.68
CA LEU A 349 1.89 15.24 -7.49
C LEU A 349 1.72 16.14 -6.26
N SER A 350 1.23 17.37 -6.45
CA SER A 350 1.13 18.39 -5.40
C SER A 350 0.16 18.06 -4.26
N HIS A 351 -0.76 17.10 -4.47
CA HIS A 351 -1.77 16.71 -3.48
C HIS A 351 -1.33 15.58 -2.55
N MET A 352 -0.09 15.10 -2.66
CA MET A 352 0.45 14.04 -1.81
C MET A 352 1.00 14.63 -0.52
N SER A 353 0.89 13.89 0.60
CA SER A 353 1.67 14.20 1.78
C SER A 353 3.16 13.97 1.54
N ALA A 354 4.04 14.56 2.35
CA ALA A 354 5.48 14.37 2.21
C ALA A 354 5.88 12.88 2.26
N LEU A 355 5.28 12.12 3.18
CA LEU A 355 5.52 10.69 3.32
C LEU A 355 5.06 9.90 2.09
N GLN A 356 3.85 10.15 1.60
CA GLN A 356 3.33 9.52 0.37
C GLN A 356 4.22 9.84 -0.84
N PHE A 357 4.74 11.05 -0.91
CA PHE A 357 5.57 11.48 -2.02
C PHE A 357 6.95 10.82 -1.99
N ARG A 358 7.57 10.66 -0.83
CA ARG A 358 8.83 9.92 -0.68
C ARG A 358 8.67 8.47 -1.17
N GLU A 359 7.62 7.77 -0.74
CA GLU A 359 7.31 6.42 -1.19
C GLU A 359 7.08 6.37 -2.72
N PHE A 360 6.31 7.31 -3.25
CA PHE A 360 6.05 7.42 -4.68
C PHE A 360 7.36 7.60 -5.49
N MET A 361 8.28 8.40 -4.99
CA MET A 361 9.57 8.63 -5.65
C MET A 361 10.50 7.42 -5.59
N ILE A 362 10.39 6.54 -4.57
CA ILE A 362 11.14 5.28 -4.54
C ILE A 362 10.75 4.38 -5.71
N ASP A 363 9.48 4.32 -6.06
CA ASP A 363 8.96 3.53 -7.18
C ASP A 363 9.18 4.20 -8.55
N SER A 364 9.48 5.50 -8.59
CA SER A 364 9.66 6.28 -9.81
C SER A 364 11.11 6.26 -10.32
N VAL A 365 11.32 6.56 -11.59
CA VAL A 365 12.64 6.68 -12.22
C VAL A 365 12.86 8.11 -12.71
N ILE A 366 14.07 8.62 -12.53
CA ILE A 366 14.47 9.96 -12.97
C ILE A 366 15.21 9.88 -14.28
N HIS A 367 14.83 10.73 -15.22
CA HIS A 367 15.48 10.86 -16.51
C HIS A 367 15.92 12.29 -16.75
N LEU A 368 17.18 12.44 -17.14
CA LEU A 368 17.70 13.66 -17.75
C LEU A 368 17.84 13.40 -19.24
N LYS A 369 17.15 14.18 -20.07
CA LYS A 369 17.12 14.05 -21.52
C LYS A 369 17.63 15.32 -22.18
N GLN A 370 18.47 15.15 -23.21
CA GLN A 370 18.96 16.26 -24.03
C GLN A 370 17.98 16.56 -25.15
N ALA A 371 18.10 17.75 -25.75
CA ALA A 371 17.31 18.11 -26.91
C ALA A 371 17.51 17.08 -28.05
N GLY A 372 16.41 16.56 -28.59
CA GLY A 372 16.41 15.53 -29.64
C GLY A 372 16.34 14.11 -29.14
N ASP A 373 16.51 13.87 -27.83
CA ASP A 373 16.37 12.51 -27.27
C ASP A 373 14.93 12.02 -27.39
N VAL A 374 14.75 10.80 -27.90
CA VAL A 374 13.48 10.10 -27.90
C VAL A 374 13.24 9.58 -26.49
N ILE A 375 12.04 9.85 -25.94
CA ILE A 375 11.62 9.37 -24.63
C ILE A 375 10.95 8.01 -24.76
N PHE A 376 10.03 7.87 -25.71
CA PHE A 376 9.48 6.61 -26.21
C PHE A 376 8.91 6.79 -27.61
N GLU A 377 8.77 5.68 -28.34
CA GLU A 377 8.23 5.64 -29.69
C GLU A 377 6.76 5.16 -29.70
N ARG A 378 6.02 5.54 -30.73
CA ARG A 378 4.68 5.02 -31.03
C ARG A 378 4.75 3.48 -31.15
N ASN A 379 3.73 2.81 -30.63
CA ASN A 379 3.60 1.36 -30.58
C ASN A 379 4.55 0.61 -29.63
N GLU A 380 5.45 1.30 -28.91
CA GLU A 380 6.20 0.68 -27.84
C GLU A 380 5.26 0.08 -26.77
N TYR A 381 5.73 -1.04 -26.19
CA TYR A 381 5.00 -1.80 -25.20
C TYR A 381 5.40 -1.37 -23.78
N THR A 382 5.13 -0.12 -23.43
CA THR A 382 5.42 0.45 -22.11
C THR A 382 4.16 1.10 -21.53
N ASN A 383 4.04 1.12 -20.20
CA ASN A 383 2.83 1.55 -19.50
C ASN A 383 3.08 2.51 -18.34
N SER A 384 4.19 3.22 -18.37
CA SER A 384 4.52 4.27 -17.40
C SER A 384 3.97 5.63 -17.82
N VAL A 385 3.88 6.54 -16.84
CA VAL A 385 3.52 7.96 -17.04
C VAL A 385 4.74 8.81 -16.75
N PHE A 386 5.00 9.80 -17.57
CA PHE A 386 6.09 10.76 -17.42
C PHE A 386 5.55 12.12 -16.98
N SER A 387 6.14 12.69 -15.93
CA SER A 387 5.88 14.05 -15.47
C SER A 387 7.07 14.95 -15.84
N ILE A 388 6.80 16.13 -16.40
CA ILE A 388 7.84 17.10 -16.78
C ILE A 388 8.09 18.03 -15.59
N VAL A 389 9.20 17.82 -14.89
CA VAL A 389 9.62 18.69 -13.78
C VAL A 389 10.23 19.95 -14.32
N GLU A 390 11.10 19.82 -15.34
CA GLU A 390 11.71 20.92 -16.09
C GLU A 390 11.78 20.55 -17.56
N GLY A 391 11.77 21.56 -18.43
CA GLY A 391 11.96 21.35 -19.85
C GLY A 391 10.69 21.41 -20.68
N ARG A 392 10.78 20.85 -21.89
CA ARG A 392 9.66 20.75 -22.86
C ARG A 392 9.84 19.52 -23.73
N VAL A 393 8.75 18.88 -24.09
CA VAL A 393 8.73 17.76 -25.03
C VAL A 393 7.76 18.04 -26.18
N ASN A 394 8.03 17.46 -27.34
CA ASN A 394 7.14 17.40 -28.48
C ASN A 394 6.49 16.02 -28.54
N VAL A 395 5.17 15.99 -28.60
CA VAL A 395 4.38 14.78 -28.82
C VAL A 395 3.96 14.74 -30.27
N GLN A 396 4.47 13.80 -31.03
CA GLN A 396 4.15 13.60 -32.44
C GLN A 396 2.85 12.84 -32.58
N ILE A 397 1.79 13.53 -32.97
CA ILE A 397 0.43 12.97 -33.05
C ILE A 397 0.26 12.23 -34.36
N ASN A 398 0.69 12.82 -35.46
CA ASN A 398 0.57 12.26 -36.79
C ASN A 398 1.85 11.52 -37.20
N PRO A 399 1.80 10.21 -37.49
CA PRO A 399 2.97 9.45 -37.89
C PRO A 399 3.46 9.82 -39.30
N GLU A 400 2.61 10.45 -40.14
CA GLU A 400 2.91 10.81 -41.52
C GLU A 400 3.45 12.26 -41.64
N ASP A 401 3.29 13.08 -40.62
CA ASP A 401 3.82 14.47 -40.58
C ASP A 401 4.58 14.72 -39.26
N GLU A 402 5.92 14.71 -39.36
CA GLU A 402 6.82 14.97 -38.22
C GLU A 402 6.70 16.40 -37.66
N ASN A 403 6.09 17.34 -38.42
CA ASN A 403 5.90 18.72 -37.99
C ASN A 403 4.58 18.89 -37.19
N GLU A 404 3.66 17.95 -37.27
CA GLU A 404 2.42 18.00 -36.50
C GLU A 404 2.66 17.49 -35.06
N VAL A 405 3.15 18.40 -34.21
CA VAL A 405 3.51 18.12 -32.84
C VAL A 405 2.71 18.96 -31.84
N VAL A 406 2.36 18.38 -30.71
CA VAL A 406 1.86 19.11 -29.54
C VAL A 406 3.01 19.29 -28.56
N GLU A 407 3.31 20.54 -28.22
CA GLU A 407 4.31 20.88 -27.23
C GLU A 407 3.71 20.74 -25.81
N LEU A 408 4.37 19.95 -24.96
CA LEU A 408 4.10 19.88 -23.52
C LEU A 408 5.27 20.52 -22.76
N LYS A 409 4.93 21.27 -21.71
CA LYS A 409 5.88 22.04 -20.91
C LYS A 409 5.90 21.55 -19.45
N GLN A 410 6.79 22.11 -18.67
CA GLN A 410 6.86 21.94 -17.22
C GLN A 410 5.48 21.90 -16.58
N GLY A 411 5.27 20.99 -15.65
CA GLY A 411 4.00 20.72 -14.97
C GLY A 411 3.05 19.81 -15.73
N SER A 412 3.32 19.55 -17.03
CA SER A 412 2.54 18.59 -17.81
C SER A 412 3.01 17.15 -17.53
N PHE A 413 2.14 16.20 -17.83
CA PHE A 413 2.47 14.77 -17.85
C PHE A 413 2.02 14.15 -19.18
N PHE A 414 2.60 13.01 -19.54
CA PHE A 414 2.28 12.29 -20.79
C PHE A 414 2.48 10.77 -20.62
N GLY A 415 1.99 9.99 -21.57
CA GLY A 415 2.02 8.52 -21.51
C GLY A 415 0.82 7.92 -20.79
N GLU A 416 -0.08 8.72 -20.22
CA GLU A 416 -1.29 8.29 -19.50
C GLU A 416 -2.30 7.54 -20.39
N MET A 417 -2.29 7.76 -21.70
CA MET A 417 -3.15 7.04 -22.63
C MET A 417 -2.89 5.52 -22.58
N GLY A 418 -1.65 5.11 -22.29
CA GLY A 418 -1.29 3.73 -22.05
C GLY A 418 -1.94 3.14 -20.77
N LEU A 419 -2.30 3.99 -19.78
CA LEU A 419 -3.05 3.55 -18.58
C LEU A 419 -4.52 3.27 -18.89
N ILE A 420 -5.10 4.03 -19.83
CA ILE A 420 -6.55 4.08 -20.09
C ILE A 420 -6.92 3.14 -21.25
N ALA A 421 -6.18 3.19 -22.36
CA ALA A 421 -6.52 2.54 -23.62
C ALA A 421 -5.77 1.23 -23.90
N GLY A 422 -4.86 0.81 -23.05
CA GLY A 422 -4.05 -0.39 -23.26
C GLY A 422 -2.55 -0.14 -23.08
N ARG A 423 -1.73 -1.11 -23.50
CA ARG A 423 -0.30 -1.17 -23.15
C ARG A 423 0.63 -0.57 -24.21
N ARG A 424 0.12 -0.05 -25.34
CA ARG A 424 0.96 0.51 -26.42
C ARG A 424 0.94 2.03 -26.39
N ARG A 425 2.08 2.64 -26.68
CA ARG A 425 2.22 4.10 -26.85
C ARG A 425 1.44 4.55 -28.08
N THR A 426 0.66 5.61 -27.93
CA THR A 426 -0.17 6.16 -29.02
C THR A 426 0.57 7.22 -29.86
N ALA A 427 1.70 7.73 -29.39
CA ALA A 427 2.49 8.76 -30.04
C ALA A 427 3.98 8.56 -29.75
N THR A 428 4.85 9.16 -30.57
CA THR A 428 6.28 9.32 -30.28
C THR A 428 6.48 10.62 -29.50
N VAL A 429 7.34 10.59 -28.48
CA VAL A 429 7.66 11.77 -27.66
C VAL A 429 9.15 12.02 -27.67
N VAL A 430 9.52 13.27 -28.01
CA VAL A 430 10.91 13.71 -28.14
C VAL A 430 11.16 14.94 -27.27
N ALA A 431 12.30 14.98 -26.60
CA ALA A 431 12.72 16.15 -25.83
C ALA A 431 13.00 17.32 -26.75
N LYS A 432 12.29 18.43 -26.57
CA LYS A 432 12.51 19.67 -27.38
C LYS A 432 13.74 20.45 -26.91
N ARG A 433 14.06 20.33 -25.63
CA ARG A 433 15.25 20.90 -24.98
C ARG A 433 15.64 19.97 -23.83
N GLU A 434 16.68 20.30 -23.09
CA GLU A 434 17.03 19.59 -21.87
C GLU A 434 15.81 19.46 -20.96
N CYS A 435 15.54 18.24 -20.50
CA CYS A 435 14.38 17.89 -19.68
C CYS A 435 14.79 17.11 -18.45
N PHE A 436 14.19 17.48 -17.32
CA PHE A 436 14.12 16.65 -16.13
C PHE A 436 12.74 16.02 -16.04
N LEU A 437 12.67 14.69 -16.13
CA LEU A 437 11.44 13.92 -16.17
C LEU A 437 11.40 12.92 -15.01
N VAL A 438 10.21 12.72 -14.47
CA VAL A 438 9.90 11.63 -13.53
C VAL A 438 9.02 10.61 -14.24
N GLU A 439 9.56 9.42 -14.46
CA GLU A 439 8.81 8.27 -14.97
C GLU A 439 8.20 7.48 -13.82
N THR A 440 6.88 7.34 -13.83
CA THR A 440 6.12 6.62 -12.82
C THR A 440 5.54 5.34 -13.40
N PRO A 441 5.87 4.15 -12.87
CA PRO A 441 5.27 2.90 -13.28
C PRO A 441 3.75 2.90 -13.09
N ARG A 442 3.03 2.19 -13.98
CA ARG A 442 1.56 2.10 -13.95
C ARG A 442 1.01 1.77 -12.56
N ARG A 443 1.65 0.84 -11.84
CA ARG A 443 1.22 0.42 -10.51
C ARG A 443 1.24 1.59 -9.50
N ALA A 444 2.32 2.34 -9.45
CA ALA A 444 2.46 3.50 -8.57
C ALA A 444 1.45 4.59 -8.92
N MET A 445 1.23 4.83 -10.22
CA MET A 445 0.22 5.78 -10.71
C MET A 445 -1.20 5.35 -10.32
N LEU A 446 -1.57 4.08 -10.46
CA LEU A 446 -2.88 3.56 -10.04
C LEU A 446 -3.08 3.63 -8.52
N LYS A 447 -2.01 3.43 -7.75
CA LYS A 447 -2.02 3.64 -6.28
C LYS A 447 -2.29 5.11 -5.97
N LEU A 448 -1.57 6.03 -6.61
CA LEU A 448 -1.76 7.47 -6.47
C LEU A 448 -3.21 7.90 -6.75
N ILE A 449 -3.77 7.52 -7.90
CA ILE A 449 -5.13 7.86 -8.30
C ILE A 449 -6.19 7.34 -7.30
N SER A 450 -5.93 6.19 -6.68
CA SER A 450 -6.86 5.58 -5.74
C SER A 450 -6.79 6.14 -4.33
N SER A 451 -5.67 6.74 -3.94
CA SER A 451 -5.44 7.25 -2.59
C SER A 451 -5.45 8.78 -2.49
N VAL A 452 -5.30 9.48 -3.64
CA VAL A 452 -5.22 10.94 -3.68
C VAL A 452 -6.27 11.49 -4.67
N PRO A 453 -7.46 11.89 -4.19
CA PRO A 453 -8.56 12.35 -5.06
C PRO A 453 -8.19 13.54 -5.96
N GLY A 454 -7.35 14.45 -5.49
CA GLY A 454 -6.85 15.58 -6.27
C GLY A 454 -6.05 15.14 -7.50
N ALA A 455 -5.19 14.14 -7.37
CA ALA A 455 -4.42 13.58 -8.48
C ALA A 455 -5.32 12.91 -9.53
N LYS A 456 -6.36 12.19 -9.08
CA LYS A 456 -7.36 11.59 -9.97
C LYS A 456 -8.03 12.65 -10.83
N LYS A 457 -8.50 13.74 -10.21
CA LYS A 457 -9.19 14.84 -10.92
C LYS A 457 -8.29 15.47 -11.99
N VAL A 458 -7.02 15.70 -11.68
CA VAL A 458 -6.03 16.26 -12.63
C VAL A 458 -5.87 15.33 -13.83
N LEU A 459 -5.72 14.02 -13.59
CA LEU A 459 -5.53 13.03 -14.64
C LEU A 459 -6.77 12.87 -15.53
N ASP A 460 -7.95 12.74 -14.94
CA ASP A 460 -9.23 12.60 -15.66
C ASP A 460 -9.48 13.83 -16.57
N THR A 461 -9.22 15.04 -16.05
CA THR A 461 -9.37 16.29 -16.83
C THR A 461 -8.44 16.33 -18.03
N ALA A 462 -7.15 15.96 -17.84
CA ALA A 462 -6.17 15.95 -18.93
C ALA A 462 -6.50 14.88 -19.98
N ALA A 463 -6.94 13.69 -19.55
CA ALA A 463 -7.30 12.61 -20.45
C ALA A 463 -8.50 12.97 -21.33
N ILE A 464 -9.55 13.55 -20.76
CA ILE A 464 -10.73 14.03 -21.51
C ILE A 464 -10.31 15.11 -22.54
N TYR A 465 -9.52 16.08 -22.12
CA TYR A 465 -9.05 17.15 -23.00
C TYR A 465 -8.27 16.61 -24.21
N ARG A 466 -7.38 15.65 -23.99
CA ARG A 466 -6.56 15.03 -25.06
C ARG A 466 -7.37 14.11 -25.97
N GLN A 467 -8.34 13.39 -25.46
CA GLN A 467 -9.27 12.63 -26.29
C GLN A 467 -10.06 13.53 -27.23
N ILE A 468 -10.53 14.67 -26.73
CA ILE A 468 -11.24 15.67 -27.56
C ILE A 468 -10.31 16.21 -28.64
N GLN A 469 -9.06 16.55 -28.30
CA GLN A 469 -8.06 17.01 -29.29
C GLN A 469 -7.80 15.96 -30.38
N THR A 470 -7.61 14.68 -29.99
CA THR A 470 -7.34 13.58 -30.94
C THR A 470 -8.53 13.32 -31.88
N HIS A 471 -9.78 13.62 -31.45
CA HIS A 471 -10.97 13.47 -32.30
C HIS A 471 -11.32 14.71 -33.11
N LEU A 472 -10.76 15.86 -32.79
CA LEU A 472 -10.97 17.12 -33.52
C LEU A 472 -9.87 17.41 -34.55
N THR A 473 -8.78 16.65 -34.53
CA THR A 473 -7.75 16.68 -35.56
C THR A 473 -8.18 15.72 -36.68
N PRO A 474 -8.43 16.21 -37.92
CA PRO A 474 -8.95 15.41 -39.03
C PRO A 474 -8.01 14.29 -39.46
#